data_ee57c53267d2e8d45b3acf22753b7a18
#
_entry.id   ee57c53267d2e8d45b3acf22753b7a18
#
_cell.length_a   1.000
_cell.length_b   1.000
_cell.length_c   1.000
_cell.angle_alpha   90.00
_cell.angle_beta   90.00
_cell.angle_gamma   90.00
#
_symmetry.space_group_name_H-M   'P 1'
#
loop_
_entity.id
_entity.type
_entity.pdbx_description
1 polymer ?
#
loop_
_entity_poly.entity_id
_entity_poly.type
_entity_poly.pdbx_seq_one_letter_code
_entity_poly.pdbx_strand_id
1 'polypeptide(L)'
;MDQKVLVRDEIDAGATFIQSLIKSLPIQAALWLYDTYEGQWFLYLASDQITSANTREGYEHVLRADLENPGLYFDSLQVKLIPLKSPLAQEALAIHERYPSETVTRINRYSFGGLTIAGGYLYPP
;
A
#
# COMPACT_ATOMS: atom_id res chain seq x y z
N MET A 1 15.47 17.89 -3.89
CA MET A 1 14.74 16.71 -4.35
C MET A 1 13.29 16.79 -3.91
N ASP A 2 12.38 16.56 -4.80
CA ASP A 2 10.96 16.58 -4.47
C ASP A 2 10.58 15.25 -3.82
N GLN A 3 10.27 15.30 -2.52
CA GLN A 3 9.90 14.10 -1.75
C GLN A 3 8.48 13.63 -2.05
N LYS A 4 7.72 14.41 -2.82
CA LYS A 4 6.36 14.04 -3.23
C LYS A 4 6.32 13.21 -4.50
N VAL A 5 7.47 12.85 -5.03
CA VAL A 5 7.59 12.00 -6.21
C VAL A 5 8.07 10.62 -5.79
N LEU A 6 7.27 9.61 -6.11
CA LEU A 6 7.65 8.23 -5.92
C LEU A 6 8.23 7.72 -7.24
N VAL A 7 9.46 7.21 -7.19
CA VAL A 7 10.11 6.75 -8.40
C VAL A 7 9.57 5.39 -8.84
N ARG A 8 9.68 5.12 -10.15
CA ARG A 8 9.16 3.88 -10.73
C ARG A 8 9.76 2.63 -10.09
N ASP A 9 11.06 2.69 -9.75
CA ASP A 9 11.73 1.54 -9.12
C ASP A 9 11.09 1.18 -7.78
N GLU A 10 10.63 2.17 -7.01
CA GLU A 10 9.93 1.93 -5.75
C GLU A 10 8.56 1.30 -5.99
N ILE A 11 7.85 1.76 -7.03
CA ILE A 11 6.54 1.21 -7.39
C ILE A 11 6.70 -0.25 -7.82
N ASP A 12 7.70 -0.54 -8.66
CA ASP A 12 7.96 -1.89 -9.14
C ASP A 12 8.44 -2.81 -8.00
N ALA A 13 9.28 -2.30 -7.10
CA ALA A 13 9.73 -3.06 -5.94
C ALA A 13 8.56 -3.38 -5.01
N GLY A 14 7.66 -2.43 -4.80
CA GLY A 14 6.45 -2.65 -4.02
C GLY A 14 5.57 -3.73 -4.63
N ALA A 15 5.42 -3.75 -5.94
CA ALA A 15 4.64 -4.78 -6.64
C ALA A 15 5.25 -6.18 -6.42
N THR A 16 6.56 -6.29 -6.52
CA THR A 16 7.26 -7.55 -6.27
C THR A 16 7.10 -8.02 -4.83
N PHE A 17 7.22 -7.09 -3.88
CA PHE A 17 7.01 -7.37 -2.46
C PHE A 17 5.59 -7.89 -2.21
N ILE A 18 4.58 -7.24 -2.79
CA ILE A 18 3.18 -7.63 -2.63
C ILE A 18 2.96 -9.04 -3.16
N GLN A 19 3.54 -9.39 -4.31
CA GLN A 19 3.39 -10.72 -4.89
C GLN A 19 3.98 -11.80 -3.97
N SER A 20 5.05 -11.48 -3.26
CA SER A 20 5.61 -12.38 -2.26
C SER A 20 4.69 -12.49 -1.04
N LEU A 21 4.18 -11.36 -0.57
CA LEU A 21 3.35 -11.30 0.62
C LEU A 21 2.01 -12.04 0.46
N ILE A 22 1.38 -11.94 -0.70
CA ILE A 22 0.05 -12.55 -0.92
C ILE A 22 0.08 -14.08 -0.85
N LYS A 23 1.24 -14.70 -0.87
CA LYS A 23 1.36 -16.14 -0.68
C LYS A 23 0.96 -16.56 0.73
N SER A 24 1.07 -15.66 1.71
CA SER A 24 0.76 -15.96 3.10
C SER A 24 -0.30 -15.04 3.70
N LEU A 25 -0.51 -13.85 3.14
CA LEU A 25 -1.48 -12.87 3.61
C LEU A 25 -2.25 -12.28 2.42
N PRO A 26 -3.53 -12.59 2.26
CA PRO A 26 -4.31 -12.01 1.15
C PRO A 26 -4.38 -10.50 1.24
N ILE A 27 -4.19 -9.83 0.13
CA ILE A 27 -4.25 -8.37 0.02
C ILE A 27 -5.30 -8.02 -1.02
N GLN A 28 -6.33 -7.28 -0.63
CA GLN A 28 -7.42 -6.89 -1.51
C GLN A 28 -7.20 -5.53 -2.16
N ALA A 29 -6.42 -4.66 -1.53
CA ALA A 29 -6.06 -3.36 -2.10
C ALA A 29 -4.67 -2.95 -1.62
N ALA A 30 -3.91 -2.34 -2.52
CA ALA A 30 -2.54 -1.89 -2.22
C ALA A 30 -2.30 -0.55 -2.88
N LEU A 31 -1.81 0.42 -2.12
CA LEU A 31 -1.60 1.76 -2.64
C LEU A 31 -0.51 2.51 -1.89
N TRP A 32 0.22 3.35 -2.63
CA TRP A 32 1.15 4.32 -2.07
C TRP A 32 0.44 5.64 -1.87
N LEU A 33 0.60 6.24 -0.69
CA LEU A 33 0.10 7.60 -0.43
C LEU A 33 1.21 8.42 0.23
N TYR A 34 1.37 9.67 -0.22
CA TYR A 34 2.25 10.61 0.45
C TYR A 34 1.48 11.29 1.57
N ASP A 35 1.83 10.96 2.81
CA ASP A 35 1.21 11.53 4.00
C ASP A 35 1.83 12.88 4.29
N THR A 36 1.03 13.97 4.22
CA THR A 36 1.54 15.31 4.44
C THR A 36 1.92 15.57 5.89
N TYR A 37 1.31 14.88 6.84
CA TYR A 37 1.65 14.99 8.25
C TYR A 37 3.01 14.39 8.56
N GLU A 38 3.23 13.18 8.06
CA GLU A 38 4.49 12.45 8.30
C GLU A 38 5.58 12.90 7.34
N GLY A 39 5.22 13.53 6.23
CA GLY A 39 6.18 13.99 5.24
C GLY A 39 6.88 12.86 4.48
N GLN A 40 6.19 11.73 4.28
CA GLN A 40 6.79 10.59 3.59
C GLN A 40 5.74 9.71 2.94
N TRP A 41 6.21 8.82 2.08
CA TRP A 41 5.39 7.82 1.41
C TRP A 41 5.18 6.61 2.31
N PHE A 42 3.95 6.09 2.31
CA PHE A 42 3.62 4.82 2.95
C PHE A 42 2.93 3.91 1.94
N LEU A 43 3.23 2.62 2.02
CA LEU A 43 2.54 1.59 1.25
C LEU A 43 1.44 0.99 2.14
N TYR A 44 0.19 1.30 1.82
CA TYR A 44 -0.96 0.78 2.54
C TYR A 44 -1.42 -0.52 1.89
N LEU A 45 -1.54 -1.56 2.71
CA LEU A 45 -1.98 -2.88 2.26
C LEU A 45 -3.22 -3.25 3.04
N ALA A 46 -4.34 -3.41 2.34
CA ALA A 46 -5.62 -3.72 2.94
C ALA A 46 -5.91 -5.22 2.83
N SER A 47 -6.25 -5.83 3.95
CA SER A 47 -6.56 -7.25 4.00
C SER A 47 -7.81 -7.50 4.85
N ASP A 48 -8.67 -8.40 4.37
CA ASP A 48 -9.83 -8.85 5.14
C ASP A 48 -9.43 -9.72 6.33
N GLN A 49 -8.17 -10.14 6.39
CA GLN A 49 -7.64 -10.92 7.51
C GLN A 49 -6.94 -10.05 8.56
N ILE A 50 -6.87 -8.74 8.35
CA ILE A 50 -6.28 -7.81 9.32
C ILE A 50 -7.38 -7.18 10.16
N THR A 51 -7.20 -7.23 11.49
CA THR A 51 -8.07 -6.59 12.47
C THR A 51 -7.19 -5.84 13.46
N SER A 52 -7.82 -5.07 14.36
CA SER A 52 -7.07 -4.41 15.44
C SER A 52 -6.41 -5.41 16.39
N ALA A 53 -6.89 -6.65 16.41
CA ALA A 53 -6.40 -7.67 17.35
C ALA A 53 -5.21 -8.46 16.81
N ASN A 54 -4.99 -8.52 15.48
CA ASN A 54 -3.95 -9.37 14.90
C ASN A 54 -2.93 -8.62 14.06
N THR A 55 -2.82 -7.32 14.24
CA THR A 55 -1.90 -6.47 13.47
C THR A 55 -0.46 -6.96 13.57
N ARG A 56 -0.05 -7.39 14.77
CA ARG A 56 1.29 -7.90 15.00
C ARG A 56 1.60 -9.11 14.14
N GLU A 57 0.67 -10.05 14.05
CA GLU A 57 0.83 -11.24 13.21
C GLU A 57 0.93 -10.86 11.73
N GLY A 58 0.15 -9.86 11.30
CA GLY A 58 0.22 -9.34 9.94
C GLY A 58 1.60 -8.80 9.63
N TYR A 59 2.19 -8.02 10.52
CA TYR A 59 3.53 -7.48 10.31
C TYR A 59 4.62 -8.56 10.33
N GLU A 60 4.39 -9.68 10.99
CA GLU A 60 5.31 -10.82 10.90
C GLU A 60 5.36 -11.36 9.46
N HIS A 61 4.22 -11.40 8.77
CA HIS A 61 4.19 -11.77 7.35
C HIS A 61 4.95 -10.75 6.49
N VAL A 62 4.83 -9.47 6.81
CA VAL A 62 5.55 -8.40 6.10
C VAL A 62 7.06 -8.59 6.24
N LEU A 63 7.54 -8.82 7.46
CA LEU A 63 8.97 -9.02 7.71
C LEU A 63 9.49 -10.28 7.01
N ARG A 64 8.71 -11.34 6.99
CA ARG A 64 9.09 -12.56 6.29
C ARG A 64 9.21 -12.34 4.79
N ALA A 65 8.24 -11.65 4.19
CA ALA A 65 8.29 -11.31 2.77
C ALA A 65 9.50 -10.44 2.43
N ASP A 66 9.83 -9.50 3.32
CA ASP A 66 11.01 -8.65 3.14
C ASP A 66 12.30 -9.48 3.15
N LEU A 67 12.41 -10.45 4.07
CA LEU A 67 13.57 -11.34 4.16
C LEU A 67 13.68 -12.26 2.94
N GLU A 68 12.57 -12.61 2.31
CA GLU A 68 12.55 -13.45 1.11
C GLU A 68 12.95 -12.68 -0.16
N ASN A 69 13.03 -11.37 -0.08
CA ASN A 69 13.34 -10.51 -1.23
C ASN A 69 14.50 -9.56 -0.92
N PRO A 70 15.68 -10.10 -0.56
CA PRO A 70 16.83 -9.26 -0.28
C PRO A 70 17.26 -8.52 -1.54
N GLY A 71 17.67 -7.27 -1.39
CA GLY A 71 18.12 -6.47 -2.51
C GLY A 71 17.02 -5.70 -3.24
N LEU A 72 15.76 -5.85 -2.86
CA LEU A 72 14.72 -4.99 -3.38
C LEU A 72 14.93 -3.55 -2.90
N TYR A 73 14.74 -2.61 -3.79
CA TYR A 73 14.75 -1.19 -3.45
C TYR A 73 13.43 -0.83 -2.77
N PHE A 74 13.29 -1.31 -1.51
CA PHE A 74 12.03 -1.25 -0.79
C PHE A 74 12.30 -1.25 0.72
N ASP A 75 11.61 -0.37 1.42
CA ASP A 75 11.71 -0.25 2.87
C ASP A 75 10.43 -0.77 3.52
N SER A 76 10.51 -1.93 4.16
CA SER A 76 9.35 -2.55 4.82
C SER A 76 8.79 -1.70 5.97
N LEU A 77 9.56 -0.75 6.49
CA LEU A 77 9.06 0.16 7.52
C LEU A 77 8.04 1.15 6.96
N GLN A 78 7.98 1.31 5.64
CA GLN A 78 6.97 2.15 4.99
C GLN A 78 5.62 1.44 4.83
N VAL A 79 5.54 0.14 5.13
CA VAL A 79 4.31 -0.62 4.99
C VAL A 79 3.37 -0.35 6.16
N LYS A 80 2.09 -0.07 5.84
CA LYS A 80 1.02 0.02 6.82
C LYS A 80 -0.07 -0.97 6.46
N LEU A 81 -0.31 -1.94 7.34
CA LEU A 81 -1.40 -2.89 7.17
C LEU A 81 -2.68 -2.29 7.73
N ILE A 82 -3.75 -2.36 6.96
CA ILE A 82 -5.05 -1.82 7.36
C ILE A 82 -6.15 -2.85 7.13
N PRO A 83 -7.21 -2.82 7.95
CA PRO A 83 -8.38 -3.67 7.71
C PRO A 83 -9.08 -3.29 6.41
N LEU A 84 -9.67 -4.28 5.77
CA LEU A 84 -10.45 -4.03 4.55
C LEU A 84 -11.62 -3.09 4.80
N LYS A 85 -12.14 -3.05 6.02
CA LYS A 85 -13.27 -2.19 6.40
C LYS A 85 -12.88 -0.74 6.64
N SER A 86 -11.59 -0.42 6.66
CA SER A 86 -11.14 0.95 6.90
C SER A 86 -11.61 1.89 5.78
N PRO A 87 -11.86 3.18 6.09
CA PRO A 87 -12.28 4.14 5.05
C PRO A 87 -11.32 4.22 3.89
N LEU A 88 -10.02 4.13 4.16
CA LEU A 88 -8.98 4.20 3.14
C LEU A 88 -9.09 3.01 2.18
N ALA A 89 -9.26 1.81 2.71
CA ALA A 89 -9.40 0.61 1.90
C ALA A 89 -10.69 0.66 1.07
N GLN A 90 -11.78 1.16 1.64
CA GLN A 90 -13.06 1.25 0.94
C GLN A 90 -12.99 2.25 -0.22
N GLU A 91 -12.28 3.35 -0.06
CA GLU A 91 -12.06 4.30 -1.16
C GLU A 91 -11.24 3.67 -2.28
N ALA A 92 -10.21 2.89 -1.94
CA ALA A 92 -9.40 2.19 -2.93
C ALA A 92 -10.22 1.19 -3.73
N LEU A 93 -11.05 0.39 -3.05
CA LEU A 93 -11.94 -0.56 -3.71
C LEU A 93 -12.97 0.13 -4.61
N ALA A 94 -13.47 1.29 -4.19
CA ALA A 94 -14.42 2.07 -4.98
C ALA A 94 -13.77 2.55 -6.29
N ILE A 95 -12.49 2.91 -6.26
CA ILE A 95 -11.76 3.29 -7.47
C ILE A 95 -11.64 2.08 -8.41
N HIS A 96 -11.31 0.90 -7.90
CA HIS A 96 -11.23 -0.32 -8.70
C HIS A 96 -12.56 -0.64 -9.38
N GLU A 97 -13.65 -0.47 -8.65
CA GLU A 97 -14.98 -0.75 -9.17
C GLU A 97 -15.38 0.27 -10.25
N ARG A 98 -15.10 1.55 -10.02
CA ARG A 98 -15.52 2.63 -10.91
C ARG A 98 -14.59 2.78 -12.12
N TYR A 99 -13.29 2.58 -11.93
CA TYR A 99 -12.27 2.78 -12.94
C TYR A 99 -11.35 1.56 -12.99
N PRO A 100 -11.84 0.39 -13.47
CA PRO A 100 -11.00 -0.80 -13.52
C PRO A 100 -9.80 -0.56 -14.43
N SER A 101 -8.63 -0.99 -13.98
CA SER A 101 -7.38 -0.81 -14.69
C SER A 101 -6.46 -1.99 -14.44
N GLU A 102 -5.68 -2.35 -15.45
CA GLU A 102 -4.66 -3.39 -15.34
C GLU A 102 -3.30 -2.79 -14.98
N THR A 103 -3.21 -1.47 -14.88
CA THR A 103 -1.97 -0.78 -14.55
C THR A 103 -2.16 0.06 -13.29
N VAL A 104 -1.04 0.56 -12.76
CA VAL A 104 -1.05 1.44 -11.59
C VAL A 104 -1.81 2.72 -11.93
N THR A 105 -2.75 3.09 -11.06
CA THR A 105 -3.57 4.30 -11.23
C THR A 105 -3.00 5.40 -10.33
N ARG A 106 -2.75 6.56 -10.92
CA ARG A 106 -2.30 7.72 -10.14
C ARG A 106 -3.47 8.33 -9.38
N ILE A 107 -3.25 8.58 -8.09
CA ILE A 107 -4.21 9.27 -7.23
C ILE A 107 -3.79 10.73 -7.15
N ASN A 108 -4.67 11.62 -7.61
CA ASN A 108 -4.39 13.06 -7.66
C ASN A 108 -5.43 13.79 -6.83
N ARG A 109 -5.33 13.63 -5.50
CA ARG A 109 -6.25 14.18 -4.52
C ARG A 109 -5.48 14.75 -3.34
N TYR A 110 -6.15 15.59 -2.55
CA TYR A 110 -5.59 16.16 -1.31
C TYR A 110 -6.07 15.41 -0.08
N SER A 111 -7.08 14.55 -0.21
CA SER A 111 -7.56 13.71 0.88
C SER A 111 -7.92 12.33 0.35
N PHE A 112 -7.73 11.32 1.20
CA PHE A 112 -8.04 9.95 0.85
C PHE A 112 -8.27 9.15 2.14
N GLY A 113 -9.47 8.57 2.29
CA GLY A 113 -9.80 7.77 3.46
C GLY A 113 -9.63 8.49 4.78
N GLY A 114 -9.85 9.79 4.82
CA GLY A 114 -9.66 10.59 6.04
C GLY A 114 -8.25 11.11 6.25
N LEU A 115 -7.30 10.76 5.38
CA LEU A 115 -5.92 11.26 5.44
C LEU A 115 -5.75 12.48 4.56
N THR A 116 -4.90 13.41 4.98
CA THR A 116 -4.43 14.51 4.13
C THR A 116 -3.20 14.03 3.38
N ILE A 117 -3.27 14.01 2.06
CA ILE A 117 -2.23 13.46 1.20
C ILE A 117 -1.79 14.48 0.15
N ALA A 118 -0.64 14.21 -0.46
CA ALA A 118 -0.14 15.00 -1.60
C ALA A 118 0.05 14.11 -2.82
N GLY A 119 -0.86 13.15 -3.01
CA GLY A 119 -0.85 12.26 -4.15
C GLY A 119 -0.65 10.80 -3.76
N GLY A 120 -0.79 9.92 -4.73
CA GLY A 120 -0.63 8.49 -4.50
C GLY A 120 -0.65 7.68 -5.77
N TYR A 121 -0.45 6.37 -5.60
CA TYR A 121 -0.47 5.39 -6.69
C TYR A 121 -1.19 4.14 -6.19
N LEU A 122 -2.24 3.75 -6.92
CA LEU A 122 -3.05 2.57 -6.58
C LEU A 122 -2.66 1.42 -7.51
N TYR A 123 -2.24 0.30 -6.93
CA TYR A 123 -1.94 -0.90 -7.71
C TYR A 123 -3.24 -1.49 -8.25
N PRO A 124 -3.20 -2.17 -9.41
CA PRO A 124 -4.37 -2.88 -9.94
C PRO A 124 -4.80 -4.00 -8.98
N PRO A 125 -6.08 -4.39 -9.05
CA PRO A 125 -6.61 -5.42 -8.16
C PRO A 125 -5.97 -6.80 -8.39
#